data_dc6384b7a1c82bd1382315c464079732
#
_entry.id   dc6384b7a1c82bd1382315c464079732
#
_cell.length_a   1.000
_cell.length_b   1.000
_cell.length_c   1.000
_cell.angle_alpha   90.00
_cell.angle_beta   90.00
_cell.angle_gamma   90.00
#
_symmetry.space_group_name_H-M   'P 1'
#
loop_
_entity.id
_entity.type
_entity.pdbx_description
1 polymer ?
#
loop_
_entity_poly.entity_id
_entity_poly.type
_entity_poly.pdbx_seq_one_letter_code
_entity_poly.pdbx_strand_id
1 'polypeptide(L)'
;MRTILLTSAIAFLPALAAAQQTTSATAAPAAAPAPVANPVATAFRENAKQVGKNLMAAADDMPADKFSFKPTPAQMSFGDIVLHLAQGNDFLCGTIGGQKAPQRTKLAATDSKDVLVARLKETFAFCDQVLATVDDTKLQEQLPMFGGRTMTRAAVMTLTTADWADHYSQSAIYMRINGLLPPTAKRPGA
;
A
#
# COMPACT_ATOMS: atom_id res chain seq x y z
N MET A 1 -29.45 50.14 -79.84
CA MET A 1 -29.09 49.57 -78.52
C MET A 1 -27.84 48.69 -78.69
N ARG A 2 -26.70 49.16 -78.17
CA ARG A 2 -25.38 48.48 -78.30
C ARG A 2 -25.03 47.90 -76.98
N THR A 3 -24.95 46.58 -76.90
CA THR A 3 -24.57 45.84 -75.70
C THR A 3 -23.04 45.69 -75.64
N ILE A 4 -22.40 46.24 -74.63
CA ILE A 4 -20.96 46.12 -74.38
C ILE A 4 -20.74 44.92 -73.47
N LEU A 5 -20.04 43.92 -74.00
CA LEU A 5 -19.54 42.76 -73.16
C LEU A 5 -18.20 43.15 -72.55
N LEU A 6 -18.15 43.22 -71.22
CA LEU A 6 -16.90 43.34 -70.49
C LEU A 6 -16.38 41.91 -70.15
N THR A 7 -15.25 41.57 -70.72
CA THR A 7 -14.50 40.36 -70.39
C THR A 7 -13.54 40.64 -69.22
N SER A 8 -13.81 40.12 -68.04
CA SER A 8 -12.88 40.16 -66.88
C SER A 8 -11.86 39.03 -66.98
N ALA A 9 -10.60 39.39 -67.15
CA ALA A 9 -9.48 38.44 -67.06
C ALA A 9 -9.12 38.19 -65.60
N ILE A 10 -9.27 36.97 -65.14
CA ILE A 10 -8.83 36.52 -63.81
C ILE A 10 -7.38 36.04 -63.96
N ALA A 11 -6.44 36.75 -63.32
CA ALA A 11 -5.05 36.33 -63.20
C ALA A 11 -4.88 35.32 -62.09
N PHE A 12 -4.50 34.10 -62.43
CA PHE A 12 -4.10 33.09 -61.49
C PHE A 12 -2.65 33.32 -61.08
N LEU A 13 -2.40 33.67 -59.79
CA LEU A 13 -1.08 33.64 -59.18
C LEU A 13 -0.87 32.24 -58.56
N PRO A 14 0.21 31.52 -58.85
CA PRO A 14 0.53 30.32 -58.18
C PRO A 14 1.08 30.64 -56.79
N ALA A 15 0.36 30.23 -55.71
CA ALA A 15 0.87 30.24 -54.35
C ALA A 15 1.90 29.12 -54.18
N LEU A 16 3.16 29.47 -54.01
CA LEU A 16 4.18 28.53 -53.53
C LEU A 16 3.87 28.17 -52.09
N ALA A 17 3.34 26.97 -51.87
CA ALA A 17 3.25 26.37 -50.53
C ALA A 17 4.63 25.90 -50.13
N ALA A 18 5.32 26.68 -49.29
CA ALA A 18 6.52 26.20 -48.57
C ALA A 18 6.08 25.15 -47.54
N ALA A 19 6.33 23.86 -47.84
CA ALA A 19 6.17 22.80 -46.89
C ALA A 19 7.22 22.96 -45.76
N GLN A 20 6.79 23.45 -44.60
CA GLN A 20 7.59 23.41 -43.40
C GLN A 20 7.70 21.94 -42.94
N GLN A 21 8.83 21.31 -43.21
CA GLN A 21 9.21 20.04 -42.59
C GLN A 21 9.47 20.29 -41.11
N THR A 22 8.46 20.04 -40.28
CA THR A 22 8.67 19.89 -38.84
C THR A 22 9.46 18.61 -38.61
N THR A 23 10.77 18.74 -38.42
CA THR A 23 11.60 17.64 -37.91
C THR A 23 11.12 17.34 -36.48
N SER A 24 10.25 16.32 -36.34
CA SER A 24 9.98 15.75 -35.04
C SER A 24 11.29 15.18 -34.49
N ALA A 25 11.91 15.91 -33.58
CA ALA A 25 13.02 15.37 -32.80
C ALA A 25 12.47 14.15 -31.99
N THR A 26 12.82 12.95 -32.46
CA THR A 26 12.56 11.73 -31.71
C THR A 26 13.32 11.85 -30.39
N ALA A 27 12.59 12.09 -29.30
CA ALA A 27 13.18 12.10 -27.97
C ALA A 27 13.91 10.75 -27.76
N ALA A 28 15.17 10.81 -27.40
CA ALA A 28 15.93 9.60 -27.06
C ALA A 28 15.16 8.83 -25.98
N PRO A 29 15.09 7.48 -26.07
CA PRO A 29 14.45 6.68 -25.04
C PRO A 29 15.06 7.04 -23.67
N ALA A 30 14.21 7.34 -22.71
CA ALA A 30 14.67 7.57 -21.34
C ALA A 30 15.51 6.38 -20.89
N ALA A 31 16.71 6.62 -20.34
CA ALA A 31 17.56 5.58 -19.82
C ALA A 31 16.78 4.70 -18.83
N ALA A 32 16.90 3.38 -18.97
CA ALA A 32 16.26 2.47 -18.02
C ALA A 32 16.73 2.78 -16.59
N PRO A 33 15.82 2.77 -15.60
CA PRO A 33 16.21 3.01 -14.22
C PRO A 33 17.28 2.03 -13.77
N ALA A 34 18.21 2.49 -12.93
CA ALA A 34 19.25 1.62 -12.38
C ALA A 34 18.62 0.44 -11.62
N PRO A 35 19.24 -0.76 -11.67
CA PRO A 35 18.73 -1.91 -10.93
C PRO A 35 18.60 -1.61 -9.44
N VAL A 36 17.45 -1.94 -8.87
CA VAL A 36 17.21 -1.79 -7.42
C VAL A 36 17.98 -2.89 -6.69
N ALA A 37 18.77 -2.53 -5.68
CA ALA A 37 19.42 -3.50 -4.82
C ALA A 37 18.36 -4.21 -3.96
N ASN A 38 18.44 -5.55 -3.82
CA ASN A 38 17.49 -6.36 -3.05
C ASN A 38 16.01 -6.09 -3.44
N PRO A 39 15.62 -6.30 -4.70
CA PRO A 39 14.31 -5.86 -5.20
C PRO A 39 13.13 -6.48 -4.45
N VAL A 40 13.23 -7.74 -4.02
CA VAL A 40 12.13 -8.40 -3.29
C VAL A 40 12.00 -7.84 -1.88
N ALA A 41 13.10 -7.75 -1.13
CA ALA A 41 13.10 -7.19 0.22
C ALA A 41 12.72 -5.70 0.22
N THR A 42 13.13 -4.95 -0.81
CA THR A 42 12.74 -3.55 -0.97
C THR A 42 11.24 -3.41 -1.22
N ALA A 43 10.68 -4.14 -2.18
CA ALA A 43 9.25 -4.13 -2.46
C ALA A 43 8.42 -4.57 -1.23
N PHE A 44 8.89 -5.57 -0.48
CA PHE A 44 8.25 -6.01 0.76
C PHE A 44 8.23 -4.89 1.80
N ARG A 45 9.36 -4.22 2.06
CA ARG A 45 9.42 -3.10 3.03
C ARG A 45 8.53 -1.94 2.64
N GLU A 46 8.50 -1.57 1.37
CA GLU A 46 7.63 -0.50 0.87
C GLU A 46 6.15 -0.86 1.05
N ASN A 47 5.77 -2.09 0.72
CA ASN A 47 4.42 -2.59 0.96
C ASN A 47 4.08 -2.62 2.46
N ALA A 48 4.98 -3.15 3.31
CA ALA A 48 4.82 -3.19 4.75
C ALA A 48 4.54 -1.80 5.33
N LYS A 49 5.34 -0.81 4.93
CA LYS A 49 5.19 0.58 5.35
C LYS A 49 3.85 1.17 4.91
N GLN A 50 3.45 0.94 3.65
CA GLN A 50 2.20 1.48 3.12
C GLN A 50 0.98 0.85 3.78
N VAL A 51 0.96 -0.49 3.92
CA VAL A 51 -0.17 -1.19 4.53
C VAL A 51 -0.23 -0.91 6.03
N GLY A 52 0.92 -0.90 6.71
CA GLY A 52 1.01 -0.52 8.13
C GLY A 52 0.45 0.88 8.39
N LYS A 53 0.80 1.87 7.55
CA LYS A 53 0.22 3.21 7.61
C LYS A 53 -1.31 3.19 7.51
N ASN A 54 -1.85 2.41 6.58
CA ASN A 54 -3.30 2.32 6.38
C ASN A 54 -4.00 1.64 7.57
N LEU A 55 -3.41 0.57 8.12
CA LEU A 55 -3.93 -0.14 9.28
C LEU A 55 -3.93 0.73 10.54
N MET A 56 -2.82 1.43 10.80
CA MET A 56 -2.73 2.36 11.94
C MET A 56 -3.74 3.50 11.79
N ALA A 57 -3.88 4.09 10.58
CA ALA A 57 -4.86 5.14 10.32
C ALA A 57 -6.31 4.64 10.47
N ALA A 58 -6.63 3.41 10.03
CA ALA A 58 -7.95 2.82 10.24
C ALA A 58 -8.26 2.66 11.74
N ALA A 59 -7.27 2.23 12.54
CA ALA A 59 -7.42 2.10 13.98
C ALA A 59 -7.57 3.46 14.69
N ASP A 60 -6.83 4.47 14.23
CA ASP A 60 -6.96 5.85 14.74
C ASP A 60 -8.34 6.46 14.42
N ASP A 61 -8.85 6.22 13.21
CA ASP A 61 -10.11 6.81 12.72
C ASP A 61 -11.36 6.15 13.30
N MET A 62 -11.30 4.87 13.69
CA MET A 62 -12.45 4.16 14.25
C MET A 62 -12.80 4.72 15.64
N PRO A 63 -14.05 5.18 15.89
CA PRO A 63 -14.46 5.66 17.21
C PRO A 63 -14.31 4.59 18.29
N ALA A 64 -13.99 4.99 19.53
CA ALA A 64 -13.75 4.07 20.64
C ALA A 64 -14.97 3.16 20.93
N ASP A 65 -16.18 3.69 20.84
CA ASP A 65 -17.44 2.96 21.04
C ASP A 65 -17.69 1.90 19.95
N LYS A 66 -16.93 1.93 18.86
CA LYS A 66 -17.01 0.97 17.73
C LYS A 66 -15.93 -0.12 17.78
N PHE A 67 -15.03 -0.11 18.76
CA PHE A 67 -14.03 -1.16 18.89
C PHE A 67 -14.62 -2.54 19.20
N SER A 68 -15.78 -2.61 19.86
CA SER A 68 -16.52 -3.85 20.07
C SER A 68 -17.40 -4.28 18.90
N PHE A 69 -17.51 -3.47 17.84
CA PHE A 69 -18.36 -3.76 16.69
C PHE A 69 -17.94 -5.03 15.95
N LYS A 70 -18.92 -5.87 15.65
CA LYS A 70 -18.82 -7.08 14.82
C LYS A 70 -19.92 -7.04 13.75
N PRO A 71 -19.62 -7.27 12.46
CA PRO A 71 -20.68 -7.38 11.46
C PRO A 71 -21.63 -8.54 11.71
N THR A 72 -21.09 -9.66 12.20
CA THR A 72 -21.85 -10.84 12.64
C THR A 72 -21.25 -11.40 13.93
N PRO A 73 -21.99 -12.19 14.73
CA PRO A 73 -21.47 -12.77 15.98
C PRO A 73 -20.23 -13.65 15.80
N ALA A 74 -20.09 -14.28 14.62
CA ALA A 74 -18.97 -15.19 14.34
C ALA A 74 -17.67 -14.47 13.93
N GLN A 75 -17.75 -13.19 13.58
CA GLN A 75 -16.58 -12.41 13.16
C GLN A 75 -15.84 -11.81 14.35
N MET A 76 -14.57 -11.48 14.13
CA MET A 76 -13.76 -10.70 15.06
C MET A 76 -14.38 -9.31 15.26
N SER A 77 -14.27 -8.75 16.47
CA SER A 77 -14.54 -7.31 16.65
C SER A 77 -13.42 -6.49 16.03
N PHE A 78 -13.66 -5.18 15.87
CA PHE A 78 -12.61 -4.29 15.40
C PHE A 78 -11.40 -4.28 16.37
N GLY A 79 -11.64 -4.33 17.67
CA GLY A 79 -10.59 -4.46 18.69
C GLY A 79 -9.84 -5.79 18.61
N ASP A 80 -10.54 -6.91 18.31
CA ASP A 80 -9.89 -8.21 18.05
C ASP A 80 -8.94 -8.12 16.87
N ILE A 81 -9.33 -7.47 15.76
CA ILE A 81 -8.48 -7.27 14.58
C ILE A 81 -7.22 -6.47 14.94
N VAL A 82 -7.37 -5.36 15.66
CA VAL A 82 -6.24 -4.51 16.08
C VAL A 82 -5.26 -5.28 16.97
N LEU A 83 -5.78 -6.04 17.94
CA LEU A 83 -4.95 -6.86 18.83
C LEU A 83 -4.27 -8.01 18.08
N HIS A 84 -4.99 -8.69 17.17
CA HIS A 84 -4.45 -9.77 16.35
C HIS A 84 -3.28 -9.27 15.49
N LEU A 85 -3.44 -8.14 14.81
CA LEU A 85 -2.39 -7.50 14.03
C LEU A 85 -1.15 -7.18 14.89
N ALA A 86 -1.35 -6.63 16.08
CA ALA A 86 -0.24 -6.32 16.97
C ALA A 86 0.54 -7.58 17.41
N GLN A 87 -0.17 -8.66 17.72
CA GLN A 87 0.46 -9.95 18.09
C GLN A 87 1.14 -10.61 16.87
N GLY A 88 0.48 -10.57 15.71
CA GLY A 88 1.02 -11.05 14.44
C GLY A 88 2.30 -10.33 14.04
N ASN A 89 2.34 -9.00 14.16
CA ASN A 89 3.51 -8.19 13.88
C ASN A 89 4.73 -8.61 14.70
N ASP A 90 4.59 -8.74 16.01
CA ASP A 90 5.69 -9.16 16.88
C ASP A 90 6.26 -10.52 16.46
N PHE A 91 5.40 -11.48 16.15
CA PHE A 91 5.81 -12.80 15.72
C PHE A 91 6.40 -12.80 14.29
N LEU A 92 5.65 -12.30 13.32
CA LEU A 92 6.01 -12.41 11.90
C LEU A 92 7.22 -11.54 11.56
N CYS A 93 7.22 -10.27 11.99
CA CYS A 93 8.34 -9.38 11.73
C CYS A 93 9.61 -9.84 12.46
N GLY A 94 9.47 -10.30 13.71
CA GLY A 94 10.57 -10.88 14.46
C GLY A 94 11.16 -12.10 13.78
N THR A 95 10.32 -13.01 13.27
CA THR A 95 10.73 -14.19 12.52
C THR A 95 11.43 -13.81 11.22
N ILE A 96 10.86 -12.90 10.41
CA ILE A 96 11.47 -12.43 9.16
C ILE A 96 12.80 -11.73 9.41
N GLY A 97 12.87 -10.84 10.41
CA GLY A 97 14.08 -10.08 10.74
C GLY A 97 15.11 -10.86 11.55
N GLY A 98 14.79 -12.09 11.98
CA GLY A 98 15.68 -12.90 12.83
C GLY A 98 15.88 -12.32 14.24
N GLN A 99 14.91 -11.55 14.73
CA GLN A 99 14.98 -10.92 16.06
C GLN A 99 13.80 -11.35 16.93
N LYS A 100 14.09 -11.56 18.20
CA LYS A 100 13.03 -11.87 19.17
C LYS A 100 12.21 -10.61 19.44
N ALA A 101 10.87 -10.76 19.41
CA ALA A 101 9.97 -9.68 19.79
C ALA A 101 10.22 -9.20 21.23
N PRO A 102 10.02 -7.91 21.51
CA PRO A 102 10.08 -7.39 22.87
C PRO A 102 9.07 -8.08 23.80
N GLN A 103 9.40 -8.17 25.07
CA GLN A 103 8.43 -8.59 26.08
C GLN A 103 7.38 -7.51 26.24
N ARG A 104 6.11 -7.90 26.10
CA ARG A 104 4.99 -6.95 26.16
C ARG A 104 3.97 -7.38 27.20
N THR A 105 3.33 -6.41 27.84
CA THR A 105 2.17 -6.66 28.71
C THR A 105 1.05 -7.29 27.87
N LYS A 106 0.41 -8.32 28.43
CA LYS A 106 -0.74 -8.98 27.81
C LYS A 106 -1.92 -8.02 27.76
N LEU A 107 -2.53 -7.91 26.60
CA LEU A 107 -3.74 -7.11 26.36
C LEU A 107 -4.91 -8.03 25.99
N ALA A 108 -6.13 -7.50 26.19
CA ALA A 108 -7.38 -8.08 25.73
C ALA A 108 -8.00 -7.17 24.64
N ALA A 109 -8.80 -7.73 23.74
CA ALA A 109 -9.50 -6.95 22.70
C ALA A 109 -10.55 -5.98 23.28
N THR A 110 -10.88 -6.14 24.56
CA THR A 110 -11.77 -5.25 25.33
C THR A 110 -11.05 -4.11 26.02
N ASP A 111 -9.72 -4.03 25.93
CA ASP A 111 -8.96 -2.89 26.44
C ASP A 111 -9.33 -1.63 25.65
N SER A 112 -9.04 -0.47 26.22
CA SER A 112 -9.40 0.79 25.57
C SER A 112 -8.76 0.94 24.19
N LYS A 113 -9.43 1.66 23.31
CA LYS A 113 -8.92 2.03 21.97
C LYS A 113 -7.48 2.54 22.06
N ASP A 114 -7.21 3.49 22.96
CA ASP A 114 -5.90 4.12 23.08
C ASP A 114 -4.79 3.12 23.37
N VAL A 115 -5.05 2.16 24.25
CA VAL A 115 -4.11 1.08 24.60
C VAL A 115 -3.87 0.15 23.41
N LEU A 116 -4.92 -0.27 22.71
CA LEU A 116 -4.82 -1.16 21.57
C LEU A 116 -4.10 -0.48 20.39
N VAL A 117 -4.44 0.78 20.10
CA VAL A 117 -3.82 1.57 19.03
C VAL A 117 -2.34 1.85 19.33
N ALA A 118 -2.02 2.22 20.56
CA ALA A 118 -0.62 2.40 20.98
C ALA A 118 0.19 1.12 20.74
N ARG A 119 -0.34 -0.05 21.14
CA ARG A 119 0.31 -1.34 20.91
C ARG A 119 0.49 -1.63 19.42
N LEU A 120 -0.50 -1.38 18.59
CA LEU A 120 -0.39 -1.58 17.14
C LEU A 120 0.75 -0.73 16.56
N LYS A 121 0.84 0.54 16.96
CA LYS A 121 1.91 1.45 16.53
C LYS A 121 3.29 0.98 16.98
N GLU A 122 3.42 0.55 18.23
CA GLU A 122 4.67 -0.02 18.76
C GLU A 122 5.14 -1.23 17.96
N THR A 123 4.21 -2.12 17.57
CA THR A 123 4.58 -3.33 16.84
C THR A 123 4.90 -3.05 15.38
N PHE A 124 4.27 -2.07 14.73
CA PHE A 124 4.71 -1.62 13.41
C PHE A 124 6.06 -0.93 13.45
N ALA A 125 6.37 -0.14 14.50
CA ALA A 125 7.72 0.42 14.67
C ALA A 125 8.78 -0.68 14.84
N PHE A 126 8.47 -1.75 15.57
CA PHE A 126 9.33 -2.93 15.65
C PHE A 126 9.51 -3.60 14.28
N CYS A 127 8.42 -3.78 13.49
CA CYS A 127 8.52 -4.27 12.13
C CYS A 127 9.46 -3.41 11.28
N ASP A 128 9.29 -2.09 11.27
CA ASP A 128 10.15 -1.19 10.50
C ASP A 128 11.62 -1.37 10.86
N GLN A 129 11.93 -1.49 12.16
CA GLN A 129 13.29 -1.68 12.65
C GLN A 129 13.90 -3.01 12.17
N VAL A 130 13.20 -4.13 12.38
CA VAL A 130 13.78 -5.46 12.11
C VAL A 130 13.78 -5.82 10.63
N LEU A 131 12.85 -5.28 9.86
CA LEU A 131 12.78 -5.51 8.42
C LEU A 131 13.79 -4.67 7.63
N ALA A 132 14.33 -3.60 8.21
CA ALA A 132 15.33 -2.75 7.57
C ALA A 132 16.60 -3.51 7.13
N THR A 133 16.96 -4.57 7.83
CA THR A 133 18.16 -5.38 7.59
C THR A 133 17.94 -6.62 6.71
N VAL A 134 16.70 -6.87 6.32
CA VAL A 134 16.37 -8.02 5.44
C VAL A 134 16.84 -7.74 4.01
N ASP A 135 17.53 -8.71 3.41
CA ASP A 135 18.01 -8.66 2.02
C ASP A 135 17.61 -9.91 1.23
N ASP A 136 17.81 -9.87 -0.07
CA ASP A 136 17.41 -10.96 -0.96
C ASP A 136 18.30 -12.20 -0.87
N THR A 137 19.49 -12.11 -0.26
CA THR A 137 20.42 -13.23 -0.13
C THR A 137 19.90 -14.35 0.77
N LYS A 138 18.99 -14.01 1.69
CA LYS A 138 18.43 -14.92 2.69
C LYS A 138 16.99 -15.37 2.41
N LEU A 139 16.45 -15.08 1.23
CA LEU A 139 15.04 -15.39 0.92
C LEU A 139 14.70 -16.88 1.01
N GLN A 140 15.67 -17.77 0.76
CA GLN A 140 15.50 -19.23 0.83
C GLN A 140 15.76 -19.82 2.23
N GLU A 141 16.22 -19.02 3.20
CA GLU A 141 16.43 -19.47 4.56
C GLU A 141 15.13 -20.00 5.19
N GLN A 142 15.21 -21.18 5.81
CA GLN A 142 14.08 -21.81 6.49
C GLN A 142 13.87 -21.19 7.86
N LEU A 143 12.71 -20.63 8.09
CA LEU A 143 12.32 -19.96 9.33
C LEU A 143 11.30 -20.83 10.10
N PRO A 144 11.43 -20.95 11.42
CA PRO A 144 10.45 -21.66 12.24
C PRO A 144 9.12 -20.88 12.28
N MET A 145 8.02 -21.60 12.10
CA MET A 145 6.67 -21.06 12.15
C MET A 145 5.82 -21.80 13.17
N PHE A 146 4.62 -21.27 13.43
CA PHE A 146 3.69 -21.91 14.37
C PHE A 146 3.32 -23.33 13.93
N GLY A 147 2.99 -24.19 14.90
CA GLY A 147 2.65 -25.57 14.67
C GLY A 147 3.83 -26.47 14.27
N GLY A 148 5.07 -26.06 14.59
CA GLY A 148 6.28 -26.83 14.30
C GLY A 148 6.67 -26.89 12.81
N ARG A 149 6.04 -26.08 11.97
CA ARG A 149 6.35 -25.99 10.54
C ARG A 149 7.55 -25.08 10.30
N THR A 150 8.16 -25.21 9.14
CA THR A 150 9.15 -24.27 8.60
C THR A 150 8.64 -23.70 7.27
N MET A 151 9.02 -22.49 6.98
CA MET A 151 8.74 -21.82 5.70
C MET A 151 9.97 -21.03 5.26
N THR A 152 10.16 -20.85 3.96
CA THR A 152 11.21 -19.94 3.49
C THR A 152 10.92 -18.52 3.93
N ARG A 153 11.95 -17.71 4.14
CA ARG A 153 11.79 -16.28 4.47
C ARG A 153 10.87 -15.58 3.47
N ALA A 154 11.03 -15.83 2.18
CA ALA A 154 10.16 -15.28 1.13
C ALA A 154 8.68 -15.68 1.34
N ALA A 155 8.41 -16.93 1.72
CA ALA A 155 7.05 -17.39 1.98
C ALA A 155 6.45 -16.72 3.23
N VAL A 156 7.25 -16.51 4.29
CA VAL A 156 6.78 -15.78 5.49
C VAL A 156 6.51 -14.31 5.15
N MET A 157 7.36 -13.66 4.34
CA MET A 157 7.11 -12.29 3.85
C MET A 157 5.79 -12.19 3.08
N THR A 158 5.53 -13.13 2.17
CA THR A 158 4.27 -13.18 1.40
C THR A 158 3.06 -13.41 2.31
N LEU A 159 3.16 -14.35 3.26
CA LEU A 159 2.12 -14.59 4.27
C LEU A 159 1.80 -13.32 5.06
N THR A 160 2.83 -12.61 5.51
CA THR A 160 2.67 -11.38 6.31
C THR A 160 1.95 -10.29 5.53
N THR A 161 2.31 -10.07 4.26
CA THR A 161 1.63 -9.07 3.43
C THR A 161 0.17 -9.46 3.12
N ALA A 162 -0.10 -10.75 2.95
CA ALA A 162 -1.47 -11.25 2.75
C ALA A 162 -2.33 -11.06 4.01
N ASP A 163 -1.80 -11.37 5.19
CA ASP A 163 -2.45 -11.17 6.49
C ASP A 163 -2.81 -9.69 6.72
N TRP A 164 -1.85 -8.79 6.50
CA TRP A 164 -2.11 -7.36 6.61
C TRP A 164 -3.16 -6.86 5.61
N ALA A 165 -3.13 -7.32 4.36
CA ALA A 165 -4.09 -6.91 3.34
C ALA A 165 -5.50 -7.42 3.66
N ASP A 166 -5.64 -8.66 4.15
CA ASP A 166 -6.92 -9.23 4.59
C ASP A 166 -7.52 -8.42 5.74
N HIS A 167 -6.74 -8.17 6.78
CA HIS A 167 -7.21 -7.41 7.94
C HIS A 167 -7.46 -5.92 7.63
N TYR A 168 -6.71 -5.32 6.70
CA TYR A 168 -7.05 -3.99 6.21
C TYR A 168 -8.41 -3.98 5.48
N SER A 169 -8.68 -4.99 4.64
CA SER A 169 -9.95 -5.12 3.93
C SER A 169 -11.12 -5.29 4.91
N GLN A 170 -10.95 -6.13 5.93
CA GLN A 170 -11.93 -6.29 7.01
C GLN A 170 -12.18 -4.96 7.73
N SER A 171 -11.10 -4.28 8.16
CA SER A 171 -11.19 -2.97 8.84
C SER A 171 -11.90 -1.93 7.97
N ALA A 172 -11.61 -1.87 6.67
CA ALA A 172 -12.23 -0.96 5.73
C ALA A 172 -13.73 -1.23 5.54
N ILE A 173 -14.15 -2.49 5.55
CA ILE A 173 -15.57 -2.89 5.52
C ILE A 173 -16.25 -2.46 6.82
N TYR A 174 -15.64 -2.72 8.00
CA TYR A 174 -16.21 -2.34 9.29
C TYR A 174 -16.39 -0.81 9.39
N MET A 175 -15.42 -0.04 8.92
CA MET A 175 -15.52 1.42 8.85
C MET A 175 -16.71 1.86 8.00
N ARG A 176 -16.88 1.30 6.78
CA ARG A 176 -17.99 1.65 5.90
C ARG A 176 -19.37 1.31 6.50
N ILE A 177 -19.50 0.16 7.15
CA ILE A 177 -20.75 -0.22 7.84
C ILE A 177 -21.09 0.79 8.95
N ASN A 178 -20.07 1.40 9.57
CA ASN A 178 -20.25 2.44 10.59
C ASN A 178 -20.26 3.87 10.01
N GLY A 179 -20.45 4.05 8.70
CA GLY A 179 -20.56 5.35 8.05
C GLY A 179 -19.24 6.11 7.89
N LEU A 180 -18.09 5.44 8.05
CA LEU A 180 -16.77 6.05 7.96
C LEU A 180 -16.09 5.72 6.61
N LEU A 181 -15.29 6.66 6.10
CA LEU A 181 -14.41 6.40 4.96
C LEU A 181 -13.10 5.75 5.44
N PRO A 182 -12.71 4.60 4.90
CA PRO A 182 -11.41 4.02 5.21
C PRO A 182 -10.26 4.88 4.64
N PRO A 183 -9.05 4.79 5.20
CA PRO A 183 -7.90 5.61 4.80
C PRO A 183 -7.66 5.68 3.29
N THR A 184 -7.74 4.55 2.59
CA THR A 184 -7.52 4.49 1.13
C THR A 184 -8.65 5.10 0.29
N ALA A 185 -9.82 5.40 0.89
CA ALA A 185 -10.93 6.09 0.22
C ALA A 185 -10.92 7.60 0.46
N LYS A 186 -10.09 8.10 1.36
CA LYS A 186 -9.92 9.53 1.60
C LYS A 186 -9.10 10.14 0.48
N ARG A 187 -9.62 11.18 -0.18
CA ARG A 187 -8.84 11.91 -1.19
C ARG A 187 -7.77 12.75 -0.50
N PRO A 188 -6.55 12.88 -1.09
CA PRO A 188 -5.57 13.85 -0.59
C PRO A 188 -6.18 15.25 -0.63
N GLY A 189 -6.24 15.93 0.51
CA GLY A 189 -6.73 17.32 0.59
C GLY A 189 -8.24 17.51 0.71
N ALA A 190 -9.03 16.47 1.03
CA ALA A 190 -10.44 16.59 1.40
C ALA A 190 -10.60 16.81 2.91
#